data_b243233b058823833f2ac76669981e45
#
_entry.id   b243233b058823833f2ac76669981e45
#
_cell.length_a   1.000
_cell.length_b   1.000
_cell.length_c   1.000
_cell.angle_alpha   90.00
_cell.angle_beta   90.00
_cell.angle_gamma   90.00
#
_symmetry.space_group_name_H-M   'P 1'
#
loop_
_entity.id
_entity.type
_entity.pdbx_description
1 polymer ?
#
loop_
_entity_poly.entity_id
_entity_poly.type
_entity_poly.pdbx_seq_one_letter_code
_entity_poly.pdbx_strand_id
1 'polypeptide(L)'
;ETITVNEQYESIKADINENIINDKININFKIEETEKFFIERINIFGNYITLESVIRNQIEIDEGDPFNQILYSKSLNNIKALNFFENVEGEILDGKEFNTKIININITEKATGEIFAGVGTGTDGSSFSFGVKENNYLGRGVKVDSNLNVSEERIKGKFIVSNPNYKNSDKRIDLALEASSVDRLGTSGYKSNVTGFTIGTQFEYLDDFRLGLSTKNNIEKIDVDGSASDRQKKQDGNYFDSFIGLDFIYDKRNQRYQTTSGFLSDYNLNLPILSDTNTLTNVYNYKVFKELYENNVSSFSFLLKGASSLSGDDIKLSERMFIPGRKLRGFETGKIGPKDGSDFIGGNYVSTINATTSLPKILENVQNVDVVMFADAAN
;
A
#
# COMPACT_ATOMS: atom_id res chain seq x y z
N GLU A 1 1.07 -19.19 20.47
CA GLU A 1 1.93 -18.01 20.15
C GLU A 1 1.36 -16.73 20.73
N THR A 2 0.13 -16.35 20.40
CA THR A 2 -0.50 -15.09 20.87
C THR A 2 -0.60 -15.02 22.39
N ILE A 3 -0.96 -16.13 23.05
CA ILE A 3 -1.03 -16.22 24.50
C ILE A 3 0.36 -16.02 25.12
N THR A 4 1.40 -16.64 24.56
CA THR A 4 2.78 -16.57 25.07
C THR A 4 3.31 -15.13 25.02
N VAL A 5 3.04 -14.40 23.96
CA VAL A 5 3.50 -13.01 23.80
C VAL A 5 2.70 -12.05 24.66
N ASN A 6 1.35 -12.19 24.67
CA ASN A 6 0.47 -11.26 25.41
C ASN A 6 0.52 -11.44 26.91
N GLU A 7 0.74 -12.67 27.40
CA GLU A 7 0.80 -12.98 28.83
C GLU A 7 2.24 -12.95 29.37
N GLN A 8 3.21 -12.54 28.58
CA GLN A 8 4.63 -12.41 28.95
C GLN A 8 5.28 -13.70 29.49
N TYR A 9 4.81 -14.85 29.02
CA TYR A 9 5.49 -16.11 29.31
C TYR A 9 6.80 -16.19 28.52
N GLU A 10 7.92 -15.97 29.18
CA GLU A 10 9.23 -15.76 28.57
C GLU A 10 9.96 -17.07 28.27
N SER A 11 9.70 -18.13 29.06
CA SER A 11 10.39 -19.41 28.92
C SER A 11 9.42 -20.56 29.16
N ILE A 12 8.87 -21.07 28.08
CA ILE A 12 7.97 -22.23 28.12
C ILE A 12 8.39 -23.30 27.15
N LYS A 13 8.22 -24.56 27.54
CA LYS A 13 8.30 -25.72 26.68
C LYS A 13 6.92 -26.32 26.52
N ALA A 14 6.50 -26.57 25.30
CA ALA A 14 5.25 -27.24 24.99
C ALA A 14 5.56 -28.59 24.36
N ASP A 15 5.26 -29.67 25.07
CA ASP A 15 5.32 -31.04 24.55
C ASP A 15 3.92 -31.45 24.06
N ILE A 16 3.84 -31.89 22.80
CA ILE A 16 2.58 -32.31 22.18
C ILE A 16 2.56 -33.84 22.13
N ASN A 17 1.57 -34.42 22.78
CA ASN A 17 1.33 -35.87 22.74
C ASN A 17 0.01 -36.14 22.01
N GLU A 18 0.10 -36.85 20.89
CA GLU A 18 -1.04 -37.26 20.08
C GLU A 18 -1.38 -38.74 20.35
N ASN A 19 -2.62 -39.02 20.70
CA ASN A 19 -3.15 -40.37 20.86
C ASN A 19 -4.42 -40.55 20.04
N ILE A 20 -4.48 -41.61 19.24
CA ILE A 20 -5.68 -41.95 18.47
C ILE A 20 -6.53 -42.94 19.31
N ILE A 21 -7.74 -42.52 19.68
CA ILE A 21 -8.70 -43.34 20.40
C ILE A 21 -10.03 -43.26 19.67
N ASN A 22 -10.57 -44.40 19.23
CA ASN A 22 -11.86 -44.51 18.53
C ASN A 22 -11.99 -43.55 17.32
N ASP A 23 -11.01 -43.56 16.41
CA ASP A 23 -10.91 -42.71 15.23
C ASP A 23 -10.92 -41.18 15.51
N LYS A 24 -10.65 -40.80 16.76
CA LYS A 24 -10.46 -39.41 17.16
C LYS A 24 -9.03 -39.21 17.63
N ILE A 25 -8.44 -38.09 17.19
CA ILE A 25 -7.12 -37.67 17.63
C ILE A 25 -7.29 -36.86 18.93
N ASN A 26 -6.77 -37.38 20.03
CA ASN A 26 -6.66 -36.62 21.27
C ASN A 26 -5.27 -35.98 21.31
N ILE A 27 -5.23 -34.68 21.39
CA ILE A 27 -3.99 -33.91 21.47
C ILE A 27 -3.87 -33.36 22.88
N ASN A 28 -2.82 -33.76 23.60
CA ASN A 28 -2.48 -33.23 24.91
C ASN A 28 -1.28 -32.31 24.80
N PHE A 29 -1.46 -31.05 25.20
CA PHE A 29 -0.39 -30.08 25.35
C PHE A 29 0.08 -30.06 26.80
N LYS A 30 1.33 -30.42 27.03
CA LYS A 30 1.98 -30.27 28.34
C LYS A 30 2.87 -29.03 28.24
N ILE A 31 2.51 -27.98 29.00
CA ILE A 31 3.24 -26.72 29.04
C ILE A 31 3.98 -26.63 30.35
N GLU A 32 5.29 -26.49 30.29
CA GLU A 32 6.16 -26.35 31.47
C GLU A 32 6.97 -25.07 31.37
N GLU A 33 7.12 -24.34 32.47
CA GLU A 33 8.05 -23.23 32.59
C GLU A 33 9.47 -23.80 32.66
N THR A 34 10.38 -23.24 31.85
CA THR A 34 11.80 -23.63 31.81
C THR A 34 12.67 -22.56 32.44
N GLU A 35 13.96 -22.83 32.61
CA GLU A 35 14.93 -21.84 33.07
C GLU A 35 14.94 -20.61 32.16
N LYS A 36 14.99 -19.41 32.76
CA LYS A 36 15.07 -18.16 32.02
C LYS A 36 16.52 -17.91 31.62
N PHE A 37 16.71 -17.64 30.33
CA PHE A 37 17.98 -17.16 29.78
C PHE A 37 17.83 -15.71 29.39
N PHE A 38 18.85 -14.89 29.61
CA PHE A 38 18.86 -13.48 29.23
C PHE A 38 19.78 -13.25 28.05
N ILE A 39 19.48 -12.25 27.22
CA ILE A 39 20.29 -11.91 26.06
C ILE A 39 21.47 -11.06 26.53
N GLU A 40 22.69 -11.63 26.44
CA GLU A 40 23.92 -10.91 26.77
C GLU A 40 24.29 -9.91 25.68
N ARG A 41 24.16 -10.34 24.41
CA ARG A 41 24.54 -9.55 23.25
C ARG A 41 23.88 -10.02 21.97
N ILE A 42 23.61 -9.06 21.08
CA ILE A 42 23.15 -9.30 19.71
C ILE A 42 24.22 -8.78 18.75
N ASN A 43 24.88 -9.68 18.03
CA ASN A 43 25.88 -9.34 17.01
C ASN A 43 25.27 -9.45 15.62
N ILE A 44 25.60 -8.52 14.75
CA ILE A 44 25.18 -8.52 13.34
C ILE A 44 26.43 -8.55 12.48
N PHE A 45 26.47 -9.48 11.53
CA PHE A 45 27.61 -9.68 10.64
C PHE A 45 27.17 -9.68 9.17
N GLY A 46 28.03 -9.19 8.29
CA GLY A 46 27.80 -9.21 6.84
C GLY A 46 27.08 -7.97 6.27
N ASN A 47 26.80 -6.99 7.11
CA ASN A 47 26.16 -5.73 6.70
C ASN A 47 27.21 -4.69 6.24
N TYR A 48 27.75 -4.86 5.05
CA TYR A 48 28.76 -3.96 4.50
C TYR A 48 28.20 -2.64 3.96
N ILE A 49 26.96 -2.66 3.45
CA ILE A 49 26.25 -1.51 2.86
C ILE A 49 25.17 -1.03 3.82
N THR A 50 24.34 -1.94 4.33
CA THR A 50 23.19 -1.60 5.18
C THR A 50 23.68 -1.19 6.57
N LEU A 51 23.23 -0.04 7.03
CA LEU A 51 23.52 0.42 8.39
C LEU A 51 22.93 -0.55 9.42
N GLU A 52 23.70 -0.83 10.45
CA GLU A 52 23.29 -1.73 11.54
C GLU A 52 21.97 -1.32 12.19
N SER A 53 21.73 -0.01 12.33
CA SER A 53 20.49 0.54 12.87
C SER A 53 19.24 0.12 12.08
N VAL A 54 19.36 -0.06 10.76
CA VAL A 54 18.24 -0.51 9.89
C VAL A 54 17.85 -1.94 10.23
N ILE A 55 18.84 -2.77 10.53
CA ILE A 55 18.63 -4.18 10.91
C ILE A 55 18.11 -4.27 12.34
N ARG A 56 18.72 -3.51 13.27
CA ARG A 56 18.30 -3.48 14.69
C ARG A 56 16.85 -3.03 14.86
N ASN A 57 16.37 -2.11 14.01
CA ASN A 57 14.96 -1.68 14.03
C ASN A 57 13.95 -2.80 13.67
N GLN A 58 14.41 -3.95 13.22
CA GLN A 58 13.57 -5.11 12.90
C GLN A 58 13.60 -6.17 14.00
N ILE A 59 14.45 -5.98 15.01
CA ILE A 59 14.63 -6.92 16.11
C ILE A 59 13.65 -6.55 17.22
N GLU A 60 12.88 -7.55 17.67
CA GLU A 60 11.81 -7.42 18.69
C GLU A 60 12.30 -7.71 20.12
N ILE A 61 13.60 -7.99 20.27
CA ILE A 61 14.25 -8.35 21.53
C ILE A 61 15.50 -7.52 21.70
N ASP A 62 15.76 -7.06 22.91
CA ASP A 62 16.93 -6.25 23.24
C ASP A 62 17.95 -7.00 24.12
N GLU A 63 19.18 -6.46 24.16
CA GLU A 63 20.21 -6.95 25.06
C GLU A 63 19.77 -6.68 26.53
N GLY A 64 19.80 -7.72 27.34
CA GLY A 64 19.28 -7.70 28.72
C GLY A 64 17.87 -8.27 28.87
N ASP A 65 17.12 -8.43 27.79
CA ASP A 65 15.80 -9.06 27.83
C ASP A 65 15.87 -10.57 28.07
N PRO A 66 14.81 -11.16 28.64
CA PRO A 66 14.65 -12.59 28.65
C PRO A 66 14.56 -13.14 27.22
N PHE A 67 15.30 -14.21 26.94
CA PHE A 67 15.27 -14.86 25.63
C PHE A 67 13.89 -15.46 25.34
N ASN A 68 13.28 -15.05 24.24
CA ASN A 68 12.01 -15.57 23.75
C ASN A 68 12.16 -16.07 22.31
N GLN A 69 11.98 -17.37 22.09
CA GLN A 69 12.14 -18.01 20.78
C GLN A 69 11.18 -17.46 19.72
N ILE A 70 9.96 -17.03 20.13
CA ILE A 70 8.95 -16.49 19.21
C ILE A 70 9.39 -15.12 18.72
N LEU A 71 9.79 -14.23 19.64
CA LEU A 71 10.28 -12.89 19.30
C LEU A 71 11.58 -12.95 18.50
N TYR A 72 12.48 -13.88 18.83
CA TYR A 72 13.68 -14.15 18.04
C TYR A 72 13.33 -14.54 16.60
N SER A 73 12.42 -15.52 16.43
CA SER A 73 11.99 -15.95 15.09
C SER A 73 11.26 -14.84 14.33
N LYS A 74 10.46 -14.04 15.02
CA LYS A 74 9.80 -12.85 14.45
C LYS A 74 10.84 -11.83 13.99
N SER A 75 11.87 -11.56 14.79
CA SER A 75 12.97 -10.65 14.43
C SER A 75 13.67 -11.08 13.13
N LEU A 76 14.03 -12.37 13.01
CA LEU A 76 14.64 -12.90 11.79
C LEU A 76 13.70 -12.76 10.58
N ASN A 77 12.41 -13.01 10.76
CA ASN A 77 11.41 -12.86 9.71
C ASN A 77 11.23 -11.39 9.29
N ASN A 78 11.24 -10.46 10.24
CA ASN A 78 11.19 -9.03 9.97
C ASN A 78 12.40 -8.57 9.15
N ILE A 79 13.61 -9.04 9.50
CA ILE A 79 14.83 -8.75 8.74
C ILE A 79 14.73 -9.32 7.31
N LYS A 80 14.27 -10.57 7.15
CA LYS A 80 14.02 -11.17 5.82
C LYS A 80 12.99 -10.38 5.02
N ALA A 81 11.95 -9.86 5.66
CA ALA A 81 10.88 -9.08 5.03
C ALA A 81 11.34 -7.73 4.46
N LEU A 82 12.47 -7.18 4.90
CA LEU A 82 13.10 -6.02 4.26
C LEU A 82 13.44 -6.29 2.80
N ASN A 83 13.73 -7.54 2.46
CA ASN A 83 14.16 -7.98 1.13
C ASN A 83 15.45 -7.32 0.64
N PHE A 84 16.35 -6.94 1.57
CA PHE A 84 17.68 -6.39 1.29
C PHE A 84 18.77 -7.47 1.25
N PHE A 85 18.44 -8.66 1.74
CA PHE A 85 19.36 -9.74 1.97
C PHE A 85 18.98 -10.97 1.14
N GLU A 86 19.99 -11.65 0.60
CA GLU A 86 19.85 -12.95 -0.04
C GLU A 86 19.66 -14.03 1.01
N ASN A 87 20.44 -13.93 2.10
CA ASN A 87 20.36 -14.86 3.24
C ASN A 87 20.35 -14.11 4.58
N VAL A 88 19.59 -14.64 5.54
CA VAL A 88 19.54 -14.20 6.94
C VAL A 88 19.48 -15.43 7.81
N GLU A 89 20.55 -15.68 8.54
CA GLU A 89 20.69 -16.80 9.47
C GLU A 89 20.94 -16.28 10.87
N GLY A 90 20.30 -16.90 11.85
CA GLY A 90 20.51 -16.61 13.25
C GLY A 90 21.10 -17.81 13.95
N GLU A 91 22.10 -17.57 14.80
CA GLU A 91 22.75 -18.55 15.65
C GLU A 91 22.65 -18.12 17.11
N ILE A 92 22.33 -19.05 18.00
CA ILE A 92 22.22 -18.82 19.44
C ILE A 92 23.35 -19.56 20.12
N LEU A 93 24.21 -18.83 20.82
CA LEU A 93 25.33 -19.36 21.56
C LEU A 93 25.13 -19.13 23.06
N ASP A 94 25.80 -19.94 23.90
CA ASP A 94 25.86 -19.67 25.33
C ASP A 94 26.70 -18.43 25.61
N GLY A 95 26.21 -17.57 26.47
CA GLY A 95 26.91 -16.39 26.93
C GLY A 95 28.06 -16.69 27.87
N LYS A 96 28.79 -15.63 28.29
CA LYS A 96 29.87 -15.76 29.25
C LYS A 96 29.40 -15.92 30.68
N GLU A 97 28.27 -15.30 30.98
CA GLU A 97 27.65 -15.38 32.31
C GLU A 97 26.67 -16.56 32.36
N PHE A 98 26.40 -17.01 33.59
CA PHE A 98 25.43 -18.09 33.82
C PHE A 98 24.04 -17.63 33.39
N ASN A 99 23.33 -18.50 32.68
CA ASN A 99 21.97 -18.20 32.12
C ASN A 99 21.92 -17.06 31.10
N THR A 100 23.00 -16.78 30.36
CA THR A 100 22.98 -15.81 29.27
C THR A 100 23.13 -16.48 27.89
N LYS A 101 22.61 -15.82 26.86
CA LYS A 101 22.70 -16.21 25.44
C LYS A 101 23.25 -15.07 24.61
N ILE A 102 24.06 -15.42 23.62
CA ILE A 102 24.53 -14.48 22.59
C ILE A 102 23.81 -14.86 21.29
N ILE A 103 23.23 -13.86 20.64
CA ILE A 103 22.57 -14.02 19.35
C ILE A 103 23.49 -13.47 18.27
N ASN A 104 23.89 -14.31 17.32
CA ASN A 104 24.60 -13.88 16.12
C ASN A 104 23.63 -13.90 14.94
N ILE A 105 23.54 -12.80 14.23
CA ILE A 105 22.74 -12.67 13.00
C ILE A 105 23.71 -12.48 11.85
N ASN A 106 23.81 -13.49 10.99
CA ASN A 106 24.65 -13.49 9.81
C ASN A 106 23.79 -13.16 8.59
N ILE A 107 24.16 -12.13 7.85
CA ILE A 107 23.42 -11.71 6.66
C ILE A 107 24.32 -11.70 5.43
N THR A 108 23.70 -11.94 4.28
CA THR A 108 24.34 -11.76 2.96
C THR A 108 23.54 -10.74 2.19
N GLU A 109 24.13 -9.60 1.87
CA GLU A 109 23.45 -8.50 1.16
C GLU A 109 23.26 -8.83 -0.32
N LYS A 110 22.20 -8.30 -0.91
CA LYS A 110 21.95 -8.35 -2.36
C LYS A 110 21.64 -6.97 -2.91
N ALA A 111 21.64 -6.85 -4.24
CA ALA A 111 21.22 -5.62 -4.91
C ALA A 111 19.75 -5.31 -4.56
N THR A 112 19.48 -4.05 -4.14
CA THR A 112 18.16 -3.56 -3.73
C THR A 112 17.54 -2.63 -4.76
N GLY A 113 18.30 -2.27 -5.82
CA GLY A 113 17.86 -1.47 -6.95
C GLY A 113 17.16 -2.29 -8.01
N GLU A 114 16.07 -1.77 -8.55
CA GLU A 114 15.25 -2.37 -9.60
C GLU A 114 15.01 -1.36 -10.72
N ILE A 115 15.09 -1.81 -11.97
CA ILE A 115 14.67 -1.04 -13.14
C ILE A 115 13.54 -1.82 -13.80
N PHE A 116 12.45 -1.17 -14.11
CA PHE A 116 11.34 -1.78 -14.81
C PHE A 116 10.92 -0.96 -16.03
N ALA A 117 10.49 -1.66 -17.06
CA ALA A 117 9.83 -1.07 -18.22
C ALA A 117 8.65 -1.97 -18.60
N GLY A 118 7.56 -1.38 -18.99
CA GLY A 118 6.36 -2.11 -19.36
C GLY A 118 5.56 -1.40 -20.43
N VAL A 119 4.91 -2.17 -21.28
CA VAL A 119 3.94 -1.70 -22.26
C VAL A 119 2.61 -2.40 -22.01
N GLY A 120 1.52 -1.70 -22.21
CA GLY A 120 0.18 -2.24 -22.05
C GLY A 120 -0.78 -1.62 -23.05
N THR A 121 -1.83 -2.36 -23.38
CA THR A 121 -2.95 -1.87 -24.17
C THR A 121 -4.25 -2.17 -23.41
N GLY A 122 -5.20 -1.27 -23.46
CA GLY A 122 -6.48 -1.42 -22.79
C GLY A 122 -7.55 -0.49 -23.36
N THR A 123 -8.64 -0.37 -22.65
CA THR A 123 -9.76 0.53 -23.01
C THR A 123 -9.37 2.01 -23.03
N ASP A 124 -8.29 2.36 -22.32
CA ASP A 124 -7.75 3.73 -22.22
C ASP A 124 -6.59 3.96 -23.22
N GLY A 125 -6.51 3.12 -24.28
CA GLY A 125 -5.45 3.16 -25.28
C GLY A 125 -4.19 2.40 -24.87
N SER A 126 -3.08 2.73 -25.53
CA SER A 126 -1.76 2.15 -25.28
C SER A 126 -1.05 2.92 -24.17
N SER A 127 -0.29 2.22 -23.35
CA SER A 127 0.49 2.83 -22.27
C SER A 127 1.91 2.27 -22.22
N PHE A 128 2.84 3.11 -21.83
CA PHE A 128 4.22 2.79 -21.55
C PHE A 128 4.57 3.23 -20.13
N SER A 129 5.24 2.37 -19.39
CA SER A 129 5.72 2.66 -18.05
C SER A 129 7.22 2.39 -17.97
N PHE A 130 7.94 3.29 -17.36
CA PHE A 130 9.36 3.13 -17.04
C PHE A 130 9.61 3.60 -15.61
N GLY A 131 10.47 2.90 -14.88
CA GLY A 131 10.81 3.34 -13.55
C GLY A 131 12.10 2.72 -13.02
N VAL A 132 12.63 3.40 -12.02
CA VAL A 132 13.79 3.00 -11.23
C VAL A 132 13.38 3.06 -9.77
N LYS A 133 13.67 2.00 -9.03
CA LYS A 133 13.37 1.90 -7.61
C LYS A 133 14.59 1.40 -6.86
N GLU A 134 14.92 2.07 -5.77
CA GLU A 134 15.93 1.64 -4.81
C GLU A 134 15.27 1.50 -3.44
N ASN A 135 15.37 0.32 -2.83
CA ASN A 135 14.70 0.02 -1.57
C ASN A 135 15.56 0.31 -0.33
N ASN A 136 16.88 0.46 -0.52
CA ASN A 136 17.84 0.68 0.56
C ASN A 136 18.87 1.77 0.18
N TYR A 137 18.40 2.96 -0.16
CA TYR A 137 19.25 4.05 -0.62
C TYR A 137 20.34 4.40 0.40
N LEU A 138 21.59 4.30 -0.04
CA LEU A 138 22.79 4.48 0.79
C LEU A 138 22.83 3.61 2.06
N GLY A 139 22.22 2.43 2.04
CA GLY A 139 22.18 1.52 3.18
C GLY A 139 21.31 1.98 4.35
N ARG A 140 20.47 3.00 4.15
CA ARG A 140 19.68 3.64 5.22
C ARG A 140 18.26 3.10 5.34
N GLY A 141 17.87 2.06 4.58
CA GLY A 141 16.50 1.59 4.51
C GLY A 141 15.53 2.58 3.87
N VAL A 142 16.04 3.68 3.30
CA VAL A 142 15.26 4.70 2.62
C VAL A 142 14.92 4.20 1.22
N LYS A 143 13.64 4.29 0.85
CA LYS A 143 13.16 3.92 -0.49
C LYS A 143 13.15 5.14 -1.39
N VAL A 144 13.68 4.99 -2.59
CA VAL A 144 13.60 6.00 -3.66
C VAL A 144 12.94 5.36 -4.85
N ASP A 145 11.87 5.97 -5.34
CA ASP A 145 11.10 5.48 -6.49
C ASP A 145 10.91 6.62 -7.49
N SER A 146 11.30 6.38 -8.73
CA SER A 146 11.08 7.32 -9.83
C SER A 146 10.38 6.57 -10.95
N ASN A 147 9.18 7.02 -11.31
CA ASN A 147 8.42 6.39 -12.37
C ASN A 147 7.83 7.41 -13.35
N LEU A 148 7.77 7.00 -14.62
CA LEU A 148 7.15 7.72 -15.71
C LEU A 148 6.11 6.80 -16.35
N ASN A 149 4.89 7.28 -16.48
CA ASN A 149 3.81 6.61 -17.18
C ASN A 149 3.33 7.51 -18.31
N VAL A 150 3.27 6.97 -19.52
CA VAL A 150 2.83 7.65 -20.73
C VAL A 150 1.69 6.87 -21.33
N SER A 151 0.57 7.51 -21.60
CA SER A 151 -0.55 6.97 -22.36
C SER A 151 -1.04 8.01 -23.37
N GLU A 152 -2.04 7.67 -24.17
CA GLU A 152 -2.59 8.57 -25.18
C GLU A 152 -3.12 9.89 -24.59
N GLU A 153 -3.79 9.80 -23.44
CA GLU A 153 -4.39 10.98 -22.77
C GLU A 153 -3.56 11.50 -21.59
N ARG A 154 -2.50 10.81 -21.16
CA ARG A 154 -1.80 11.17 -19.91
C ARG A 154 -0.31 10.90 -19.97
N ILE A 155 0.45 11.88 -19.50
CA ILE A 155 1.85 11.74 -19.13
C ILE A 155 1.95 12.04 -17.64
N LYS A 156 2.53 11.12 -16.86
CA LYS A 156 2.69 11.28 -15.42
C LYS A 156 4.07 10.84 -14.98
N GLY A 157 4.84 11.78 -14.43
CA GLY A 157 6.10 11.54 -13.73
C GLY A 157 5.91 11.64 -12.21
N LYS A 158 6.51 10.73 -11.46
CA LYS A 158 6.50 10.76 -10.00
C LYS A 158 7.85 10.37 -9.46
N PHE A 159 8.33 11.12 -8.46
CA PHE A 159 9.53 10.83 -7.69
C PHE A 159 9.17 10.80 -6.21
N ILE A 160 9.51 9.71 -5.53
CA ILE A 160 9.16 9.50 -4.13
C ILE A 160 10.43 9.14 -3.35
N VAL A 161 10.60 9.77 -2.21
CA VAL A 161 11.55 9.36 -1.17
C VAL A 161 10.75 9.00 0.07
N SER A 162 10.92 7.78 0.56
CA SER A 162 10.20 7.25 1.72
C SER A 162 11.18 6.70 2.75
N ASN A 163 11.14 7.23 3.96
CA ASN A 163 11.84 6.69 5.11
C ASN A 163 10.82 5.95 6.00
N PRO A 164 10.80 4.61 5.99
CA PRO A 164 9.80 3.84 6.74
C PRO A 164 9.99 3.89 8.25
N ASN A 165 11.22 4.14 8.73
CA ASN A 165 11.56 4.14 10.15
C ASN A 165 12.27 5.44 10.52
N TYR A 166 11.59 6.58 10.39
CA TYR A 166 12.17 7.89 10.67
C TYR A 166 12.61 8.00 12.12
N LYS A 167 13.89 8.32 12.32
CA LYS A 167 14.52 8.39 13.65
C LYS A 167 14.35 7.10 14.47
N ASN A 168 14.46 5.95 13.84
CA ASN A 168 14.31 4.63 14.45
C ASN A 168 12.94 4.45 15.15
N SER A 169 11.90 5.03 14.59
CA SER A 169 10.51 4.88 15.05
C SER A 169 9.66 4.21 13.97
N ASP A 170 8.46 3.76 14.34
CA ASP A 170 7.49 3.16 13.42
C ASP A 170 6.80 4.19 12.51
N LYS A 171 7.30 5.43 12.51
CA LYS A 171 6.76 6.52 11.71
C LYS A 171 7.44 6.57 10.35
N ARG A 172 6.66 6.39 9.30
CA ARG A 172 7.08 6.61 7.93
C ARG A 172 6.98 8.09 7.59
N ILE A 173 8.00 8.63 6.92
CA ILE A 173 7.96 9.97 6.32
C ILE A 173 8.16 9.82 4.82
N ASP A 174 7.30 10.45 4.05
CA ASP A 174 7.30 10.45 2.60
C ASP A 174 7.44 11.88 2.06
N LEU A 175 8.28 12.03 1.03
CA LEU A 175 8.33 13.17 0.15
C LEU A 175 8.03 12.70 -1.26
N ALA A 176 7.04 13.29 -1.93
CA ALA A 176 6.73 13.00 -3.32
C ALA A 176 6.73 14.29 -4.15
N LEU A 177 7.34 14.22 -5.33
CA LEU A 177 7.24 15.20 -6.39
C LEU A 177 6.44 14.58 -7.52
N GLU A 178 5.50 15.32 -8.09
CA GLU A 178 4.64 14.84 -9.17
C GLU A 178 4.49 15.90 -10.25
N ALA A 179 4.61 15.45 -11.51
CA ALA A 179 4.23 16.23 -12.68
C ALA A 179 3.31 15.38 -13.56
N SER A 180 2.18 15.93 -13.96
CA SER A 180 1.18 15.20 -14.74
C SER A 180 0.57 16.13 -15.78
N SER A 181 0.44 15.65 -17.00
CA SER A 181 -0.33 16.28 -18.08
C SER A 181 -1.44 15.34 -18.50
N VAL A 182 -2.67 15.81 -18.48
CA VAL A 182 -3.86 15.06 -18.91
C VAL A 182 -4.50 15.82 -20.05
N ASP A 183 -4.56 15.21 -21.23
CA ASP A 183 -5.16 15.78 -22.43
C ASP A 183 -6.51 15.10 -22.68
N ARG A 184 -7.58 15.83 -22.46
CA ARG A 184 -8.97 15.42 -22.70
C ARG A 184 -9.71 16.43 -23.57
N LEU A 185 -8.99 17.15 -24.43
CA LEU A 185 -9.60 18.09 -25.35
C LEU A 185 -10.69 17.46 -26.20
N GLY A 186 -10.44 16.23 -26.69
CA GLY A 186 -11.41 15.52 -27.55
C GLY A 186 -12.59 14.88 -26.81
N THR A 187 -12.51 14.61 -25.51
CA THR A 187 -13.53 13.87 -24.74
C THR A 187 -14.25 14.73 -23.71
N SER A 188 -13.56 15.70 -23.14
CA SER A 188 -14.04 16.52 -22.02
C SER A 188 -13.77 18.00 -22.21
N GLY A 189 -13.22 18.43 -23.37
CA GLY A 189 -13.03 19.83 -23.74
C GLY A 189 -11.92 20.56 -22.97
N TYR A 190 -11.01 19.87 -22.26
CA TYR A 190 -9.93 20.53 -21.54
C TYR A 190 -8.63 19.70 -21.48
N LYS A 191 -7.55 20.40 -21.21
CA LYS A 191 -6.23 19.85 -20.86
C LYS A 191 -5.80 20.40 -19.52
N SER A 192 -5.20 19.55 -18.67
CA SER A 192 -4.69 19.93 -17.35
C SER A 192 -3.22 19.55 -17.21
N ASN A 193 -2.40 20.48 -16.75
CA ASN A 193 -1.01 20.27 -16.41
C ASN A 193 -0.81 20.58 -14.93
N VAL A 194 -0.46 19.59 -14.15
CA VAL A 194 -0.27 19.70 -12.70
C VAL A 194 1.18 19.43 -12.36
N THR A 195 1.76 20.29 -11.54
CA THR A 195 3.07 20.05 -10.90
C THR A 195 2.92 20.32 -9.40
N GLY A 196 3.42 19.42 -8.59
CA GLY A 196 3.25 19.57 -7.16
C GLY A 196 4.19 18.69 -6.33
N PHE A 197 4.10 18.91 -5.02
CA PHE A 197 4.78 18.10 -4.05
C PHE A 197 3.85 17.71 -2.89
N THR A 198 4.17 16.60 -2.27
CA THR A 198 3.47 16.07 -1.09
C THR A 198 4.52 15.73 -0.04
N ILE A 199 4.29 16.16 1.18
CA ILE A 199 5.03 15.69 2.37
C ILE A 199 4.02 15.01 3.26
N GLY A 200 4.32 13.79 3.70
CA GLY A 200 3.39 13.02 4.50
C GLY A 200 4.08 12.18 5.56
N THR A 201 3.32 11.77 6.55
CA THR A 201 3.69 10.78 7.56
C THR A 201 2.59 9.76 7.70
N GLN A 202 2.95 8.54 8.03
CA GLN A 202 2.00 7.47 8.33
C GLN A 202 2.57 6.61 9.46
N PHE A 203 1.72 6.19 10.38
CA PHE A 203 2.08 5.31 11.50
C PHE A 203 0.92 4.39 11.85
N GLU A 204 1.22 3.27 12.46
CA GLU A 204 0.23 2.36 13.02
C GLU A 204 -0.23 2.90 14.37
N TYR A 205 -1.53 3.19 14.48
CA TYR A 205 -2.14 3.74 15.70
C TYR A 205 -2.74 2.66 16.59
N LEU A 206 -3.33 1.65 15.98
CA LEU A 206 -3.83 0.42 16.58
C LEU A 206 -3.46 -0.73 15.65
N ASP A 207 -3.48 -1.95 16.15
CA ASP A 207 -3.22 -3.15 15.36
C ASP A 207 -3.99 -3.13 14.03
N ASP A 208 -3.27 -3.23 12.92
CA ASP A 208 -3.78 -3.18 11.54
C ASP A 208 -4.45 -1.85 11.14
N PHE A 209 -4.48 -0.83 12.02
CA PHE A 209 -5.06 0.48 11.74
C PHE A 209 -3.99 1.56 11.65
N ARG A 210 -3.83 2.13 10.47
CA ARG A 210 -2.84 3.17 10.18
C ARG A 210 -3.49 4.53 9.95
N LEU A 211 -2.88 5.55 10.54
CA LEU A 211 -3.19 6.96 10.31
C LEU A 211 -2.12 7.59 9.43
N GLY A 212 -2.56 8.38 8.46
CA GLY A 212 -1.71 9.21 7.62
C GLY A 212 -2.10 10.67 7.72
N LEU A 213 -1.09 11.54 7.74
CA LEU A 213 -1.23 12.99 7.63
C LEU A 213 -0.31 13.47 6.54
N SER A 214 -0.80 14.30 5.63
CA SER A 214 0.01 14.86 4.55
C SER A 214 -0.36 16.30 4.24
N THR A 215 0.57 17.03 3.64
CA THR A 215 0.29 18.27 2.95
C THR A 215 0.62 18.11 1.47
N LYS A 216 -0.29 18.47 0.61
CA LYS A 216 -0.15 18.42 -0.84
C LYS A 216 -0.29 19.81 -1.41
N ASN A 217 0.69 20.24 -2.21
CA ASN A 217 0.73 21.55 -2.81
C ASN A 217 0.91 21.40 -4.32
N ASN A 218 0.02 21.97 -5.10
CA ASN A 218 -0.01 21.84 -6.56
C ASN A 218 -0.13 23.20 -7.22
N ILE A 219 0.53 23.35 -8.34
CA ILE A 219 0.25 24.37 -9.34
C ILE A 219 -0.36 23.65 -10.53
N GLU A 220 -1.51 24.10 -10.99
CA GLU A 220 -2.22 23.53 -12.11
C GLU A 220 -2.51 24.60 -13.16
N LYS A 221 -2.31 24.24 -14.42
CA LYS A 221 -2.79 24.99 -15.57
C LYS A 221 -3.88 24.21 -16.28
N ILE A 222 -5.05 24.80 -16.44
CA ILE A 222 -6.16 24.27 -17.24
C ILE A 222 -6.23 25.09 -18.52
N ASP A 223 -6.17 24.40 -19.66
CA ASP A 223 -6.41 24.97 -20.98
C ASP A 223 -7.73 24.38 -21.51
N VAL A 224 -8.71 25.24 -21.87
CA VAL A 224 -10.04 24.81 -22.30
C VAL A 224 -10.19 25.00 -23.81
N ASP A 225 -10.82 24.04 -24.49
CA ASP A 225 -11.07 24.10 -25.92
C ASP A 225 -12.00 25.26 -26.30
N GLY A 226 -11.73 25.88 -27.46
CA GLY A 226 -12.55 27.00 -27.97
C GLY A 226 -14.00 26.63 -28.27
N SER A 227 -14.30 25.34 -28.51
CA SER A 227 -15.67 24.84 -28.73
C SER A 227 -16.42 24.45 -27.46
N ALA A 228 -15.73 24.44 -26.31
CA ALA A 228 -16.33 24.10 -25.00
C ALA A 228 -17.37 25.13 -24.56
N SER A 229 -18.18 24.76 -23.58
CA SER A 229 -19.22 25.65 -23.03
C SER A 229 -18.64 26.91 -22.36
N ASP A 230 -19.43 27.98 -22.23
CA ASP A 230 -19.03 29.18 -21.51
C ASP A 230 -18.73 28.88 -20.01
N ARG A 231 -19.37 27.85 -19.45
CA ARG A 231 -19.10 27.37 -18.09
C ARG A 231 -17.71 26.75 -17.96
N GLN A 232 -17.32 25.93 -18.92
CA GLN A 232 -15.98 25.32 -18.97
C GLN A 232 -14.91 26.39 -19.25
N LYS A 233 -15.14 27.33 -20.19
CA LYS A 233 -14.21 28.44 -20.52
C LYS A 233 -13.89 29.34 -19.34
N LYS A 234 -14.80 29.49 -18.38
CA LYS A 234 -14.54 30.25 -17.13
C LYS A 234 -13.49 29.56 -16.23
N GLN A 235 -13.19 28.31 -16.47
CA GLN A 235 -12.20 27.57 -15.73
C GLN A 235 -10.83 27.46 -16.43
N ASP A 236 -10.66 28.11 -17.56
CA ASP A 236 -9.35 28.32 -18.20
C ASP A 236 -8.48 29.20 -17.32
N GLY A 237 -7.25 28.72 -16.96
CA GLY A 237 -6.36 29.52 -16.13
C GLY A 237 -5.36 28.71 -15.32
N ASN A 238 -4.69 29.41 -14.41
CA ASN A 238 -3.72 28.85 -13.48
C ASN A 238 -4.31 28.83 -12.07
N TYR A 239 -4.05 27.74 -11.37
CA TYR A 239 -4.57 27.49 -10.03
C TYR A 239 -3.44 27.07 -9.10
N PHE A 240 -3.48 27.56 -7.87
CA PHE A 240 -2.69 27.05 -6.76
C PHE A 240 -3.60 26.37 -5.77
N ASP A 241 -3.27 25.13 -5.41
CA ASP A 241 -4.04 24.35 -4.46
C ASP A 241 -3.14 23.75 -3.40
N SER A 242 -3.48 23.99 -2.15
CA SER A 242 -2.84 23.42 -0.98
C SER A 242 -3.86 22.69 -0.11
N PHE A 243 -3.58 21.42 0.21
CA PHE A 243 -4.46 20.54 0.97
C PHE A 243 -3.78 19.95 2.18
N ILE A 244 -4.55 19.71 3.25
CA ILE A 244 -4.20 18.72 4.27
C ILE A 244 -4.91 17.41 3.90
N GLY A 245 -4.14 16.35 3.75
CA GLY A 245 -4.62 14.99 3.53
C GLY A 245 -4.66 14.21 4.85
N LEU A 246 -5.76 13.51 5.09
CA LEU A 246 -5.95 12.57 6.18
C LEU A 246 -6.26 11.19 5.59
N ASP A 247 -5.49 10.19 6.00
CA ASP A 247 -5.65 8.80 5.56
C ASP A 247 -5.96 7.91 6.75
N PHE A 248 -7.00 7.08 6.62
CA PHE A 248 -7.43 6.11 7.62
C PHE A 248 -7.47 4.75 6.94
N ILE A 249 -6.53 3.86 7.28
CA ILE A 249 -6.38 2.56 6.61
C ILE A 249 -6.52 1.45 7.65
N TYR A 250 -7.55 0.62 7.48
CA TYR A 250 -7.75 -0.58 8.29
C TYR A 250 -7.62 -1.82 7.40
N ASP A 251 -6.51 -2.56 7.57
CA ASP A 251 -6.10 -3.65 6.69
C ASP A 251 -6.02 -4.98 7.45
N LYS A 252 -7.12 -5.72 7.42
CA LYS A 252 -7.27 -7.06 8.02
C LYS A 252 -7.14 -8.20 7.00
N ARG A 253 -6.50 -7.96 5.87
CA ARG A 253 -6.24 -9.02 4.89
C ARG A 253 -5.18 -9.97 5.42
N ASN A 254 -5.37 -11.28 5.17
CA ASN A 254 -4.37 -12.29 5.51
C ASN A 254 -3.01 -12.06 4.83
N GLN A 255 -3.00 -11.51 3.62
CA GLN A 255 -1.81 -11.10 2.87
C GLN A 255 -2.16 -10.00 1.86
N ARG A 256 -1.19 -9.16 1.50
CA ARG A 256 -1.43 -8.03 0.59
C ARG A 256 -1.47 -8.43 -0.88
N TYR A 257 -0.73 -9.46 -1.24
CA TYR A 257 -0.69 -10.05 -2.58
C TYR A 257 -1.44 -11.38 -2.55
N GLN A 258 -2.24 -11.68 -3.59
CA GLN A 258 -3.07 -12.90 -3.67
C GLN A 258 -3.94 -13.10 -2.41
N THR A 259 -4.56 -12.05 -1.93
CA THR A 259 -5.44 -12.07 -0.75
C THR A 259 -6.54 -13.10 -0.91
N THR A 260 -6.70 -13.99 0.06
CA THR A 260 -7.77 -15.02 0.07
C THR A 260 -8.84 -14.74 1.10
N SER A 261 -8.52 -13.99 2.16
CA SER A 261 -9.46 -13.68 3.24
C SER A 261 -9.19 -12.33 3.89
N GLY A 262 -10.19 -11.82 4.61
CA GLY A 262 -10.09 -10.55 5.32
C GLY A 262 -10.60 -9.37 4.50
N PHE A 263 -10.32 -8.15 4.96
CA PHE A 263 -10.81 -6.93 4.31
C PHE A 263 -9.81 -5.78 4.40
N LEU A 264 -9.98 -4.82 3.50
CA LEU A 264 -9.33 -3.51 3.51
C LEU A 264 -10.41 -2.43 3.53
N SER A 265 -10.32 -1.50 4.46
CA SER A 265 -11.09 -0.26 4.50
C SER A 265 -10.12 0.91 4.46
N ASP A 266 -10.24 1.77 3.46
CA ASP A 266 -9.34 2.88 3.20
C ASP A 266 -10.18 4.14 2.95
N TYR A 267 -10.00 5.15 3.80
CA TYR A 267 -10.66 6.45 3.69
C TYR A 267 -9.63 7.56 3.61
N ASN A 268 -9.72 8.32 2.56
CA ASN A 268 -8.88 9.44 2.25
C ASN A 268 -9.71 10.72 2.25
N LEU A 269 -9.28 11.75 2.96
CA LEU A 269 -9.90 13.07 3.00
C LEU A 269 -8.85 14.14 2.67
N ASN A 270 -9.12 15.00 1.68
CA ASN A 270 -8.30 16.16 1.38
C ASN A 270 -9.09 17.44 1.67
N LEU A 271 -8.59 18.23 2.62
CA LEU A 271 -9.14 19.48 3.08
C LEU A 271 -8.36 20.63 2.43
N PRO A 272 -8.98 21.52 1.67
CA PRO A 272 -8.30 22.71 1.14
C PRO A 272 -7.94 23.66 2.28
N ILE A 273 -6.71 24.23 2.23
CA ILE A 273 -6.23 25.20 3.23
C ILE A 273 -6.02 26.56 2.57
N LEU A 274 -5.18 26.58 1.53
CA LEU A 274 -4.83 27.75 0.73
C LEU A 274 -4.99 27.34 -0.73
N SER A 275 -6.20 27.47 -1.25
CA SER A 275 -6.55 27.01 -2.59
C SER A 275 -7.35 28.08 -3.32
N ASP A 276 -7.08 28.24 -4.61
CA ASP A 276 -7.88 29.10 -5.48
C ASP A 276 -9.29 28.51 -5.67
N THR A 277 -9.39 27.16 -5.56
CA THR A 277 -10.67 26.46 -5.50
C THR A 277 -10.79 25.71 -4.17
N ASN A 278 -11.83 26.05 -3.39
CA ASN A 278 -12.05 25.45 -2.07
C ASN A 278 -12.82 24.13 -2.20
N THR A 279 -12.24 23.13 -2.89
CA THR A 279 -12.87 21.83 -3.08
C THR A 279 -12.37 20.82 -2.06
N LEU A 280 -13.27 20.34 -1.20
CA LEU A 280 -13.04 19.17 -0.36
C LEU A 280 -13.20 17.91 -1.20
N THR A 281 -12.20 17.02 -1.19
CA THR A 281 -12.32 15.71 -1.83
C THR A 281 -12.20 14.59 -0.82
N ASN A 282 -13.01 13.55 -1.01
CA ASN A 282 -12.97 12.35 -0.21
C ASN A 282 -13.07 11.10 -1.08
N VAL A 283 -12.42 10.03 -0.62
CA VAL A 283 -12.43 8.72 -1.27
C VAL A 283 -12.55 7.65 -0.20
N TYR A 284 -13.58 6.84 -0.29
CA TYR A 284 -13.72 5.64 0.53
C TYR A 284 -13.65 4.40 -0.35
N ASN A 285 -12.76 3.49 0.00
CA ASN A 285 -12.57 2.23 -0.69
C ASN A 285 -12.66 1.09 0.31
N TYR A 286 -13.61 0.19 0.11
CA TYR A 286 -13.79 -1.01 0.90
C TYR A 286 -13.64 -2.23 0.00
N LYS A 287 -12.90 -3.23 0.45
CA LYS A 287 -12.74 -4.49 -0.26
C LYS A 287 -12.66 -5.64 0.73
N VAL A 288 -13.48 -6.66 0.53
CA VAL A 288 -13.52 -7.87 1.35
C VAL A 288 -13.27 -9.08 0.46
N PHE A 289 -12.58 -10.06 1.02
CA PHE A 289 -12.23 -11.32 0.36
C PHE A 289 -12.70 -12.48 1.22
N LYS A 290 -13.17 -13.51 0.57
CA LYS A 290 -13.55 -14.77 1.20
C LYS A 290 -13.31 -15.92 0.26
N GLU A 291 -12.61 -16.92 0.73
CA GLU A 291 -12.52 -18.21 0.06
C GLU A 291 -13.81 -18.99 0.33
N LEU A 292 -14.56 -19.31 -0.71
CA LEU A 292 -15.84 -20.04 -0.62
C LEU A 292 -15.63 -21.53 -0.77
N TYR A 293 -14.68 -21.93 -1.61
CA TYR A 293 -14.25 -23.31 -1.84
C TYR A 293 -12.73 -23.31 -1.99
N GLU A 294 -12.11 -24.45 -1.91
CA GLU A 294 -10.68 -24.60 -2.12
C GLU A 294 -10.24 -23.95 -3.46
N ASN A 295 -9.31 -23.00 -3.37
CA ASN A 295 -8.81 -22.18 -4.49
C ASN A 295 -9.85 -21.30 -5.19
N ASN A 296 -11.04 -21.08 -4.60
CA ASN A 296 -12.04 -20.17 -5.11
C ASN A 296 -12.16 -18.94 -4.21
N VAL A 297 -11.57 -17.84 -4.61
CA VAL A 297 -11.63 -16.58 -3.86
C VAL A 297 -12.67 -15.67 -4.47
N SER A 298 -13.65 -15.29 -3.66
CA SER A 298 -14.63 -14.26 -4.00
C SER A 298 -14.26 -12.95 -3.32
N SER A 299 -14.44 -11.84 -4.04
CA SER A 299 -14.22 -10.51 -3.49
C SER A 299 -15.40 -9.59 -3.83
N PHE A 300 -15.73 -8.76 -2.86
CA PHE A 300 -16.66 -7.66 -3.03
C PHE A 300 -15.93 -6.35 -2.76
N SER A 301 -16.10 -5.35 -3.61
CA SER A 301 -15.53 -4.03 -3.39
C SER A 301 -16.54 -2.91 -3.64
N PHE A 302 -16.45 -1.89 -2.80
CA PHE A 302 -17.20 -0.67 -2.87
C PHE A 302 -16.23 0.52 -2.95
N LEU A 303 -16.46 1.44 -3.87
CA LEU A 303 -15.73 2.69 -3.98
C LEU A 303 -16.72 3.84 -3.99
N LEU A 304 -16.49 4.83 -3.13
CA LEU A 304 -17.17 6.11 -3.14
C LEU A 304 -16.14 7.22 -3.28
N LYS A 305 -16.34 8.11 -4.23
CA LYS A 305 -15.56 9.34 -4.38
C LYS A 305 -16.51 10.52 -4.36
N GLY A 306 -16.09 11.59 -3.71
CA GLY A 306 -16.84 12.83 -3.67
C GLY A 306 -15.94 14.05 -3.77
N ALA A 307 -16.41 15.07 -4.44
CA ALA A 307 -15.88 16.42 -4.47
C ALA A 307 -16.99 17.39 -4.10
N SER A 308 -16.71 18.27 -3.13
CA SER A 308 -17.68 19.24 -2.63
C SER A 308 -17.02 20.62 -2.53
N SER A 309 -17.61 21.62 -3.17
CA SER A 309 -17.16 23.00 -3.03
C SER A 309 -17.56 23.54 -1.66
N LEU A 310 -16.62 24.12 -0.92
CA LEU A 310 -16.85 24.77 0.37
C LEU A 310 -17.21 26.25 0.21
N SER A 311 -16.90 26.85 -0.95
CA SER A 311 -17.23 28.25 -1.29
C SER A 311 -18.55 28.40 -2.02
N GLY A 312 -19.14 27.30 -2.50
CA GLY A 312 -20.33 27.32 -3.35
C GLY A 312 -20.05 27.51 -4.84
N ASP A 313 -18.78 27.65 -5.22
CA ASP A 313 -18.35 27.76 -6.62
C ASP A 313 -18.44 26.40 -7.32
N ASP A 314 -18.36 26.42 -8.65
CA ASP A 314 -18.35 25.22 -9.44
C ASP A 314 -17.05 24.41 -9.20
N ILE A 315 -17.17 23.07 -9.12
CA ILE A 315 -16.02 22.20 -8.95
C ILE A 315 -15.17 22.24 -10.23
N LYS A 316 -13.87 22.41 -10.05
CA LYS A 316 -12.88 22.48 -11.12
C LYS A 316 -12.93 21.23 -11.99
N LEU A 317 -12.80 21.38 -13.32
CA LEU A 317 -12.90 20.28 -14.30
C LEU A 317 -11.97 19.12 -13.95
N SER A 318 -10.76 19.41 -13.49
CA SER A 318 -9.76 18.41 -13.09
C SER A 318 -10.10 17.67 -11.78
N GLU A 319 -10.95 18.26 -10.92
CA GLU A 319 -11.38 17.70 -9.63
C GLU A 319 -12.69 16.92 -9.74
N ARG A 320 -13.37 17.00 -10.89
CA ARG A 320 -14.59 16.22 -11.12
C ARG A 320 -14.31 14.74 -11.18
N MET A 321 -15.26 13.96 -10.72
CA MET A 321 -15.13 12.53 -10.54
C MET A 321 -15.60 11.78 -11.79
N PHE A 322 -14.74 10.87 -12.26
CA PHE A 322 -15.05 9.91 -13.33
C PHE A 322 -15.00 8.49 -12.77
N ILE A 323 -15.82 7.62 -13.34
CA ILE A 323 -15.81 6.19 -13.01
C ILE A 323 -14.49 5.59 -13.52
N PRO A 324 -13.66 4.98 -12.65
CA PRO A 324 -12.44 4.33 -13.12
C PRO A 324 -12.77 3.12 -14.00
N GLY A 325 -12.08 2.96 -15.15
CA GLY A 325 -12.35 1.88 -16.11
C GLY A 325 -12.31 0.48 -15.50
N ARG A 326 -11.42 0.24 -14.52
CA ARG A 326 -11.33 -1.03 -13.79
C ARG A 326 -12.53 -1.30 -12.86
N LYS A 327 -13.37 -0.30 -12.60
CA LYS A 327 -14.54 -0.39 -11.72
C LYS A 327 -15.86 -0.53 -12.47
N LEU A 328 -15.83 -0.37 -13.79
CA LEU A 328 -16.98 -0.63 -14.67
C LEU A 328 -16.44 -1.21 -15.98
N ARG A 329 -16.13 -2.49 -15.96
CA ARG A 329 -15.52 -3.21 -17.09
C ARG A 329 -16.51 -3.35 -18.24
N GLY A 330 -16.01 -3.29 -19.47
CA GLY A 330 -16.84 -3.35 -20.70
C GLY A 330 -17.38 -1.99 -21.15
N PHE A 331 -17.09 -0.91 -20.45
CA PHE A 331 -17.48 0.46 -20.81
C PHE A 331 -16.24 1.31 -21.08
N GLU A 332 -16.39 2.27 -22.00
CA GLU A 332 -15.32 3.20 -22.35
C GLU A 332 -15.11 4.22 -21.21
N THR A 333 -13.86 4.32 -20.74
CA THR A 333 -13.51 5.21 -19.64
C THR A 333 -13.72 6.67 -20.02
N GLY A 334 -14.24 7.46 -19.07
CA GLY A 334 -14.48 8.90 -19.30
C GLY A 334 -15.75 9.23 -20.08
N LYS A 335 -16.41 8.24 -20.69
CA LYS A 335 -17.64 8.46 -21.49
C LYS A 335 -18.94 8.09 -20.76
N ILE A 336 -18.90 8.07 -19.41
CA ILE A 336 -20.07 7.82 -18.57
C ILE A 336 -20.19 8.95 -17.58
N GLY A 337 -21.41 9.47 -17.42
CA GLY A 337 -21.72 10.53 -16.46
C GLY A 337 -22.26 11.80 -17.10
N PRO A 338 -22.29 12.91 -16.34
CA PRO A 338 -22.82 14.18 -16.79
C PRO A 338 -22.07 14.76 -18.00
N LYS A 339 -22.84 15.44 -18.85
CA LYS A 339 -22.33 16.17 -20.01
C LYS A 339 -22.60 17.66 -19.89
N ASP A 340 -21.73 18.45 -20.53
CA ASP A 340 -21.95 19.86 -20.83
C ASP A 340 -21.74 20.01 -22.35
N GLY A 341 -22.85 20.25 -23.07
CA GLY A 341 -22.86 20.13 -24.54
C GLY A 341 -22.52 18.66 -25.00
N SER A 342 -21.45 18.52 -25.79
CA SER A 342 -20.94 17.24 -26.23
C SER A 342 -19.98 16.59 -25.24
N ASP A 343 -19.43 17.35 -24.30
CA ASP A 343 -18.31 16.99 -23.47
C ASP A 343 -18.74 16.23 -22.21
N PHE A 344 -18.05 15.14 -21.89
CA PHE A 344 -18.22 14.45 -20.63
C PHE A 344 -17.41 15.16 -19.55
N ILE A 345 -18.07 15.84 -18.62
CA ILE A 345 -17.43 16.67 -17.63
C ILE A 345 -17.19 15.96 -16.28
N GLY A 346 -17.69 14.73 -16.11
CA GLY A 346 -17.66 14.04 -14.82
C GLY A 346 -18.66 14.58 -13.82
N GLY A 347 -18.85 13.84 -12.73
CA GLY A 347 -19.77 14.19 -11.64
C GLY A 347 -19.07 14.79 -10.41
N ASN A 348 -19.87 15.19 -9.44
CA ASN A 348 -19.38 15.58 -8.13
C ASN A 348 -19.16 14.38 -7.22
N TYR A 349 -19.74 13.24 -7.53
CA TYR A 349 -19.54 11.98 -6.84
C TYR A 349 -19.54 10.81 -7.83
N VAL A 350 -18.92 9.72 -7.42
CA VAL A 350 -18.95 8.42 -8.10
C VAL A 350 -19.08 7.33 -7.06
N SER A 351 -19.99 6.41 -7.28
CA SER A 351 -20.07 5.18 -6.50
C SER A 351 -19.93 3.96 -7.42
N THR A 352 -19.20 2.94 -6.96
CA THR A 352 -19.08 1.68 -7.70
C THR A 352 -19.20 0.48 -6.77
N ILE A 353 -19.81 -0.57 -7.27
CA ILE A 353 -19.90 -1.88 -6.62
C ILE A 353 -19.33 -2.89 -7.59
N ASN A 354 -18.42 -3.73 -7.11
CA ASN A 354 -17.82 -4.78 -7.90
C ASN A 354 -17.87 -6.09 -7.10
N ALA A 355 -18.36 -7.12 -7.70
CA ALA A 355 -18.25 -8.49 -7.21
C ALA A 355 -17.40 -9.29 -8.20
N THR A 356 -16.44 -10.06 -7.69
CA THR A 356 -15.57 -10.91 -8.50
C THR A 356 -15.39 -12.24 -7.79
N THR A 357 -15.46 -13.33 -8.53
CA THR A 357 -15.16 -14.68 -8.03
C THR A 357 -14.20 -15.38 -8.98
N SER A 358 -13.16 -15.99 -8.47
CA SER A 358 -12.29 -16.86 -9.25
C SER A 358 -13.02 -18.18 -9.52
N LEU A 359 -12.88 -18.70 -10.73
CA LEU A 359 -13.39 -20.03 -11.06
C LEU A 359 -12.29 -21.07 -10.78
N PRO A 360 -12.68 -22.32 -10.42
CA PRO A 360 -11.71 -23.41 -10.33
C PRO A 360 -10.90 -23.49 -11.61
N LYS A 361 -9.66 -23.99 -11.53
CA LYS A 361 -8.79 -24.16 -12.70
C LYS A 361 -9.50 -24.97 -13.78
N ILE A 362 -10.03 -24.28 -14.78
CA ILE A 362 -10.74 -24.90 -15.93
C ILE A 362 -9.74 -25.54 -16.90
N LEU A 363 -8.50 -25.05 -16.90
CA LEU A 363 -7.42 -25.52 -17.77
C LEU A 363 -6.32 -26.15 -16.90
N GLU A 364 -6.35 -27.47 -16.74
CA GLU A 364 -5.44 -28.23 -15.89
C GLU A 364 -3.95 -28.05 -16.26
N ASN A 365 -3.64 -27.73 -17.53
CA ASN A 365 -2.28 -27.62 -18.05
C ASN A 365 -1.75 -26.18 -18.13
N VAL A 366 -2.50 -25.16 -17.69
CA VAL A 366 -2.10 -23.75 -17.76
C VAL A 366 -1.97 -23.19 -16.35
N GLN A 367 -0.72 -23.07 -15.87
CA GLN A 367 -0.44 -22.68 -14.48
C GLN A 367 -0.62 -21.17 -14.19
N ASN A 368 -0.64 -20.30 -15.20
CA ASN A 368 -0.59 -18.84 -15.05
C ASN A 368 -1.84 -18.11 -15.56
N VAL A 369 -2.98 -18.80 -15.71
CA VAL A 369 -4.23 -18.20 -16.16
C VAL A 369 -5.32 -18.42 -15.12
N ASP A 370 -5.81 -17.31 -14.58
CA ASP A 370 -6.96 -17.28 -13.69
C ASP A 370 -8.20 -16.83 -14.48
N VAL A 371 -9.26 -17.63 -14.43
CA VAL A 371 -10.56 -17.26 -15.00
C VAL A 371 -11.42 -16.71 -13.86
N VAL A 372 -12.02 -15.55 -14.11
CA VAL A 372 -12.87 -14.88 -13.10
C VAL A 372 -14.22 -14.53 -13.71
N MET A 373 -15.27 -14.68 -12.91
CA MET A 373 -16.58 -14.06 -13.17
C MET A 373 -16.66 -12.74 -12.40
N PHE A 374 -17.32 -11.77 -12.99
CA PHE A 374 -17.52 -10.49 -12.34
C PHE A 374 -18.88 -9.87 -12.64
N ALA A 375 -19.32 -9.00 -11.72
CA ALA A 375 -20.45 -8.11 -11.90
C ALA A 375 -20.06 -6.72 -11.39
N ASP A 376 -20.23 -5.69 -12.22
CA ASP A 376 -19.90 -4.32 -11.93
C ASP A 376 -21.13 -3.44 -12.05
N ALA A 377 -21.33 -2.54 -11.09
CA ALA A 377 -22.32 -1.49 -11.14
C ALA A 377 -21.68 -0.16 -10.71
N ALA A 378 -22.09 0.94 -11.34
CA ALA A 378 -21.58 2.27 -11.02
C ALA A 378 -22.65 3.35 -11.25
N ASN A 379 -22.51 4.45 -10.50
CA ASN A 379 -23.31 5.66 -10.65
C ASN A 379 -22.39 6.88 -10.53
#